data_32ce68cc091e9c3f2e2dc960a7cf24dc
#
_entry.id   32ce68cc091e9c3f2e2dc960a7cf24dc
#
_cell.length_a   1.000
_cell.length_b   1.000
_cell.length_c   1.000
_cell.angle_alpha   90.00
_cell.angle_beta   90.00
_cell.angle_gamma   90.00
#
_symmetry.space_group_name_H-M   'P 1'
#
loop_
_entity.id
_entity.type
_entity.pdbx_description
1 polymer ?
#
loop_
_entity_poly.entity_id
_entity_poly.type
_entity_poly.pdbx_seq_one_letter_code
_entity_poly.pdbx_strand_id
1 'polypeptide(L)'
;VEILKMLYREAKILILDEPTAVLTPQESRNLFNILRKMRDNGCTVIIITHKLNEVLEISDNVAILRKGKSVATVKTSETDALKLTELMVGKKVTLSIDRPVSEYTGNLLEIHHLTTENDDGVKTLRDVTFSLNKGEILGVAGVAGSGQKELCETIAGLMKVKKGAILYKKENIIGKSPEEIIKIGISMSFIPEDRLGMGLVASMGMADNLLLKRYKEGKTPFVEKKEARRLSKKLIEKLNIKTPGIDTPVRQLSGGNVQKVLLGREIESAPNVLITAYAVRGLDINSSYTVYDNLNEQKKKGTGILYIGEDLDVMLELCDRIMVLCHGRVTGIVDAKDVTKEQIGLLMTDAFGKEEDSDEQD
;
A
#
# COMPACT_ATOMS: atom_id res chain seq x y z
N VAL A 1 7.34 -18.61 -14.56
CA VAL A 1 8.55 -19.33 -14.99
C VAL A 1 8.98 -20.34 -13.92
N GLU A 2 9.20 -19.96 -12.63
CA GLU A 2 9.71 -20.87 -11.60
C GLU A 2 8.76 -22.06 -11.32
N ILE A 3 7.45 -21.81 -11.25
CA ILE A 3 6.44 -22.89 -11.08
C ILE A 3 6.50 -23.87 -12.25
N LEU A 4 6.64 -23.38 -13.49
CA LEU A 4 6.78 -24.25 -14.67
C LEU A 4 8.06 -25.10 -14.63
N LYS A 5 9.17 -24.56 -14.14
CA LYS A 5 10.40 -25.32 -13.92
C LYS A 5 10.20 -26.47 -12.92
N MET A 6 9.46 -26.20 -11.84
CA MET A 6 9.19 -27.21 -10.80
C MET A 6 8.23 -28.29 -11.30
N LEU A 7 7.23 -27.91 -12.11
CA LEU A 7 6.34 -28.84 -12.79
C LEU A 7 7.13 -29.80 -13.72
N TYR A 8 8.03 -29.24 -14.52
CA TYR A 8 8.86 -30.04 -15.44
C TYR A 8 9.81 -31.00 -14.73
N ARG A 9 10.24 -30.68 -13.49
CA ARG A 9 11.14 -31.51 -12.69
C ARG A 9 10.43 -32.56 -11.85
N GLU A 10 9.10 -32.72 -11.96
CA GLU A 10 8.30 -33.68 -11.16
C GLU A 10 8.60 -33.56 -9.65
N ALA A 11 8.64 -32.34 -9.13
CA ALA A 11 8.93 -32.06 -7.75
C ALA A 11 7.92 -32.78 -6.83
N LYS A 12 8.41 -33.54 -5.88
CA LYS A 12 7.57 -34.21 -4.87
C LYS A 12 7.12 -33.28 -3.74
N ILE A 13 7.89 -32.23 -3.49
CA ILE A 13 7.58 -31.18 -2.50
C ILE A 13 7.79 -29.83 -3.18
N LEU A 14 6.78 -28.96 -3.13
CA LEU A 14 6.80 -27.59 -3.65
C LEU A 14 6.58 -26.63 -2.49
N ILE A 15 7.48 -25.66 -2.33
CA ILE A 15 7.38 -24.62 -1.31
C ILE A 15 7.25 -23.29 -2.04
N LEU A 16 6.18 -22.55 -1.75
CA LEU A 16 5.84 -21.26 -2.34
C LEU A 16 5.74 -20.20 -1.24
N ASP A 17 6.49 -19.11 -1.39
CA ASP A 17 6.47 -17.96 -0.49
C ASP A 17 5.77 -16.79 -1.18
N GLU A 18 4.62 -16.37 -0.61
CA GLU A 18 3.75 -15.28 -1.12
C GLU A 18 3.47 -15.38 -2.65
N PRO A 19 3.02 -16.54 -3.19
CA PRO A 19 2.99 -16.76 -4.63
C PRO A 19 1.98 -15.88 -5.39
N THR A 20 1.05 -15.25 -4.70
CA THR A 20 -0.04 -14.46 -5.27
C THR A 20 0.18 -12.94 -5.14
N ALA A 21 1.31 -12.51 -4.58
CA ALA A 21 1.56 -11.09 -4.27
C ALA A 21 1.48 -10.15 -5.49
N VAL A 22 1.78 -10.67 -6.69
CA VAL A 22 1.80 -9.90 -7.95
C VAL A 22 0.77 -10.40 -8.98
N LEU A 23 -0.16 -11.25 -8.55
CA LEU A 23 -1.17 -11.85 -9.42
C LEU A 23 -2.52 -11.16 -9.30
N THR A 24 -3.25 -11.10 -10.40
CA THR A 24 -4.67 -10.75 -10.39
C THR A 24 -5.50 -11.85 -9.70
N PRO A 25 -6.74 -11.57 -9.26
CA PRO A 25 -7.62 -12.58 -8.70
C PRO A 25 -7.85 -13.77 -9.64
N GLN A 26 -7.94 -13.53 -10.94
CA GLN A 26 -8.12 -14.59 -11.97
C GLN A 26 -6.88 -15.48 -12.08
N GLU A 27 -5.68 -14.86 -12.09
CA GLU A 27 -4.42 -15.59 -12.14
C GLU A 27 -4.18 -16.39 -10.85
N SER A 28 -4.54 -15.85 -9.69
CA SER A 28 -4.49 -16.56 -8.40
C SER A 28 -5.36 -17.81 -8.42
N ARG A 29 -6.60 -17.72 -8.91
CA ARG A 29 -7.48 -18.88 -9.09
C ARG A 29 -6.89 -19.92 -10.04
N ASN A 30 -6.30 -19.48 -11.15
CA ASN A 30 -5.62 -20.40 -12.09
C ASN A 30 -4.43 -21.09 -11.43
N LEU A 31 -3.63 -20.36 -10.66
CA LEU A 31 -2.54 -20.93 -9.88
C LEU A 31 -3.05 -21.99 -8.90
N PHE A 32 -4.11 -21.69 -8.12
CA PHE A 32 -4.67 -22.63 -7.17
C PHE A 32 -5.20 -23.92 -7.84
N ASN A 33 -5.80 -23.80 -9.02
CA ASN A 33 -6.22 -24.97 -9.80
C ASN A 33 -5.03 -25.83 -10.24
N ILE A 34 -3.90 -25.22 -10.59
CA ILE A 34 -2.66 -25.93 -10.92
C ILE A 34 -2.12 -26.64 -9.67
N LEU A 35 -2.07 -25.95 -8.53
CA LEU A 35 -1.57 -26.51 -7.27
C LEU A 35 -2.44 -27.69 -6.77
N ARG A 36 -3.77 -27.59 -6.91
CA ARG A 36 -4.69 -28.71 -6.61
C ARG A 36 -4.37 -29.93 -7.48
N LYS A 37 -4.18 -29.74 -8.80
CA LYS A 37 -3.79 -30.84 -9.71
C LYS A 37 -2.45 -31.46 -9.33
N MET A 38 -1.45 -30.64 -8.92
CA MET A 38 -0.15 -31.16 -8.45
C MET A 38 -0.31 -32.00 -7.18
N ARG A 39 -1.09 -31.54 -6.22
CA ARG A 39 -1.42 -32.25 -4.99
C ARG A 39 -2.08 -33.60 -5.32
N ASP A 40 -3.08 -33.59 -6.18
CA ASP A 40 -3.81 -34.81 -6.58
C ASP A 40 -2.91 -35.83 -7.31
N ASN A 41 -1.82 -35.35 -7.94
CA ASN A 41 -0.77 -36.20 -8.53
C ASN A 41 0.36 -36.57 -7.52
N GLY A 42 0.14 -36.35 -6.22
CA GLY A 42 1.06 -36.80 -5.16
C GLY A 42 2.18 -35.81 -4.80
N CYS A 43 2.13 -34.55 -5.28
CA CYS A 43 3.03 -33.50 -4.85
C CYS A 43 2.54 -32.89 -3.52
N THR A 44 3.43 -32.78 -2.55
CA THR A 44 3.15 -32.04 -1.31
C THR A 44 3.41 -30.54 -1.55
N VAL A 45 2.38 -29.70 -1.33
CA VAL A 45 2.50 -28.25 -1.53
C VAL A 45 2.49 -27.56 -0.17
N ILE A 46 3.47 -26.69 0.05
CA ILE A 46 3.57 -25.79 1.22
C ILE A 46 3.48 -24.37 0.72
N ILE A 47 2.47 -23.63 1.18
CA ILE A 47 2.27 -22.23 0.83
C ILE A 47 2.50 -21.39 2.09
N ILE A 48 3.35 -20.38 1.97
CA ILE A 48 3.56 -19.38 3.01
C ILE A 48 2.83 -18.12 2.55
N THR A 49 1.85 -17.67 3.32
CA THR A 49 1.08 -16.45 3.01
C THR A 49 0.45 -15.88 4.28
N HIS A 50 0.19 -14.59 4.27
CA HIS A 50 -0.59 -13.90 5.31
C HIS A 50 -2.03 -13.63 4.89
N LYS A 51 -2.42 -13.94 3.66
CA LYS A 51 -3.77 -13.75 3.11
C LYS A 51 -4.67 -14.91 3.53
N LEU A 52 -5.44 -14.72 4.59
CA LEU A 52 -6.25 -15.79 5.20
C LEU A 52 -7.30 -16.37 4.25
N ASN A 53 -7.88 -15.56 3.36
CA ASN A 53 -8.84 -16.02 2.37
C ASN A 53 -8.21 -17.06 1.43
N GLU A 54 -6.95 -16.84 1.01
CA GLU A 54 -6.21 -17.78 0.18
C GLU A 54 -5.91 -19.08 0.95
N VAL A 55 -5.50 -18.95 2.23
CA VAL A 55 -5.28 -20.11 3.10
C VAL A 55 -6.55 -20.98 3.18
N LEU A 56 -7.69 -20.36 3.45
CA LEU A 56 -8.97 -21.07 3.58
C LEU A 56 -9.45 -21.68 2.26
N GLU A 57 -9.06 -21.09 1.11
CA GLU A 57 -9.46 -21.59 -0.21
C GLU A 57 -8.64 -22.81 -0.67
N ILE A 58 -7.32 -22.83 -0.41
CA ILE A 58 -6.42 -23.80 -1.07
C ILE A 58 -5.90 -24.89 -0.13
N SER A 59 -5.74 -24.63 1.18
CA SER A 59 -5.04 -25.54 2.08
C SER A 59 -5.96 -26.62 2.68
N ASP A 60 -5.39 -27.79 2.97
CA ASP A 60 -6.02 -28.86 3.75
C ASP A 60 -5.78 -28.66 5.24
N ASN A 61 -4.56 -28.23 5.61
CA ASN A 61 -4.12 -27.98 6.97
C ASN A 61 -3.39 -26.63 7.05
N VAL A 62 -3.54 -25.96 8.17
CA VAL A 62 -2.90 -24.66 8.45
C VAL A 62 -2.00 -24.80 9.66
N ALA A 63 -0.69 -24.59 9.47
CA ALA A 63 0.27 -24.46 10.54
C ALA A 63 0.52 -22.99 10.89
N ILE A 64 0.27 -22.61 12.13
CA ILE A 64 0.40 -21.25 12.60
C ILE A 64 1.76 -21.05 13.29
N LEU A 65 2.57 -20.17 12.73
CA LEU A 65 3.86 -19.76 13.31
C LEU A 65 3.75 -18.39 13.97
N ARG A 66 4.19 -18.27 15.20
CA ARG A 66 4.22 -17.01 15.95
C ARG A 66 5.50 -16.88 16.74
N LYS A 67 6.28 -15.80 16.51
CA LYS A 67 7.57 -15.53 17.17
C LYS A 67 8.54 -16.72 17.11
N GLY A 68 8.62 -17.37 15.96
CA GLY A 68 9.52 -18.51 15.73
C GLY A 68 9.06 -19.83 16.34
N LYS A 69 7.82 -19.91 16.87
CA LYS A 69 7.24 -21.13 17.45
C LYS A 69 6.02 -21.56 16.66
N SER A 70 5.86 -22.87 16.44
CA SER A 70 4.61 -23.45 15.99
C SER A 70 3.60 -23.38 17.14
N VAL A 71 2.49 -22.67 16.91
CA VAL A 71 1.47 -22.43 17.93
C VAL A 71 0.36 -23.48 17.85
N ALA A 72 -0.05 -23.80 16.63
CA ALA A 72 -1.10 -24.78 16.35
C ALA A 72 -0.98 -25.28 14.92
N THR A 73 -1.51 -26.48 14.70
CA THR A 73 -1.85 -26.98 13.36
C THR A 73 -3.31 -27.36 13.39
N VAL A 74 -4.11 -26.82 12.48
CA VAL A 74 -5.56 -27.00 12.42
C VAL A 74 -5.96 -27.42 11.01
N LYS A 75 -7.06 -28.18 10.90
CA LYS A 75 -7.65 -28.45 9.57
C LYS A 75 -8.39 -27.22 9.08
N THR A 76 -8.26 -26.93 7.81
CA THR A 76 -8.93 -25.79 7.18
C THR A 76 -10.45 -25.88 7.31
N SER A 77 -11.01 -27.07 7.22
CA SER A 77 -12.46 -27.34 7.39
C SER A 77 -13.01 -27.11 8.80
N GLU A 78 -12.13 -26.98 9.81
CA GLU A 78 -12.50 -26.82 11.23
C GLU A 78 -12.17 -25.41 11.78
N THR A 79 -11.81 -24.48 10.90
CA THR A 79 -11.37 -23.13 11.28
C THR A 79 -11.94 -22.06 10.34
N ASP A 80 -11.80 -20.82 10.73
CA ASP A 80 -12.17 -19.62 9.99
C ASP A 80 -11.09 -18.53 10.10
N ALA A 81 -11.25 -17.45 9.33
CA ALA A 81 -10.30 -16.35 9.31
C ALA A 81 -10.09 -15.72 10.69
N LEU A 82 -11.16 -15.58 11.48
CA LEU A 82 -11.11 -14.98 12.82
C LEU A 82 -10.27 -15.83 13.77
N LYS A 83 -10.55 -17.14 13.80
CA LYS A 83 -9.84 -18.11 14.66
C LYS A 83 -8.36 -18.22 14.27
N LEU A 84 -8.06 -18.25 12.97
CA LEU A 84 -6.67 -18.22 12.48
C LEU A 84 -5.96 -16.96 12.94
N THR A 85 -6.60 -15.80 12.83
CA THR A 85 -6.05 -14.51 13.27
C THR A 85 -5.81 -14.50 14.78
N GLU A 86 -6.75 -14.99 15.58
CA GLU A 86 -6.58 -15.08 17.04
C GLU A 86 -5.36 -15.94 17.41
N LEU A 87 -5.16 -17.06 16.73
CA LEU A 87 -3.99 -17.92 16.92
C LEU A 87 -2.68 -17.24 16.51
N MET A 88 -2.69 -16.53 15.38
CA MET A 88 -1.51 -15.79 14.88
C MET A 88 -1.14 -14.64 15.81
N VAL A 89 -2.13 -13.90 16.31
CA VAL A 89 -1.94 -12.72 17.16
C VAL A 89 -1.76 -13.12 18.63
N GLY A 90 -2.47 -14.15 19.08
CA GLY A 90 -2.46 -14.64 20.47
C GLY A 90 -3.39 -13.89 21.42
N LYS A 91 -4.33 -13.14 20.89
CA LYS A 91 -5.43 -12.48 21.63
C LYS A 91 -6.65 -12.36 20.72
N LYS A 92 -7.82 -12.16 21.31
CA LYS A 92 -9.03 -11.85 20.54
C LYS A 92 -8.81 -10.58 19.71
N VAL A 93 -9.20 -10.60 18.46
CA VAL A 93 -9.11 -9.46 17.52
C VAL A 93 -10.43 -9.31 16.79
N THR A 94 -10.76 -8.08 16.47
CA THR A 94 -11.86 -7.77 15.57
C THR A 94 -11.25 -7.49 14.21
N LEU A 95 -11.62 -8.27 13.21
CA LEU A 95 -11.20 -8.09 11.81
C LEU A 95 -12.29 -7.28 11.10
N SER A 96 -12.45 -6.03 11.46
CA SER A 96 -13.34 -5.12 10.73
C SER A 96 -12.66 -3.77 10.60
N ILE A 97 -12.70 -3.23 9.39
CA ILE A 97 -12.26 -1.86 9.13
C ILE A 97 -13.52 -1.00 9.21
N ASP A 98 -13.60 -0.17 10.27
CA ASP A 98 -14.69 0.80 10.39
C ASP A 98 -14.43 1.94 9.41
N ARG A 99 -15.14 1.90 8.25
CA ARG A 99 -15.05 2.96 7.24
C ARG A 99 -16.03 4.08 7.58
N PRO A 100 -15.54 5.23 8.08
CA PRO A 100 -16.43 6.36 8.35
C PRO A 100 -17.03 6.89 7.07
N VAL A 101 -18.33 7.17 7.09
CA VAL A 101 -18.98 7.87 5.99
C VAL A 101 -18.48 9.31 5.98
N SER A 102 -17.99 9.78 4.84
CA SER A 102 -17.54 11.15 4.65
C SER A 102 -18.51 11.87 3.72
N GLU A 103 -18.97 13.05 4.12
CA GLU A 103 -19.56 13.99 3.20
C GLU A 103 -18.43 14.70 2.46
N TYR A 104 -18.29 14.43 1.16
CA TYR A 104 -17.25 15.05 0.34
C TYR A 104 -17.54 16.53 0.16
N THR A 105 -16.63 17.40 0.60
CA THR A 105 -16.78 18.85 0.53
C THR A 105 -16.00 19.51 -0.62
N GLY A 106 -15.81 18.79 -1.72
CA GLY A 106 -15.16 19.29 -2.95
C GLY A 106 -13.79 18.68 -3.24
N ASN A 107 -13.36 18.86 -4.48
CA ASN A 107 -12.09 18.34 -4.99
C ASN A 107 -10.90 19.01 -4.30
N LEU A 108 -10.00 18.20 -3.77
CA LEU A 108 -8.77 18.65 -3.13
C LEU A 108 -7.59 18.57 -4.09
N LEU A 109 -7.52 17.47 -4.84
CA LEU A 109 -6.51 17.23 -5.87
C LEU A 109 -7.23 16.75 -7.15
N GLU A 110 -6.89 17.33 -8.28
CA GLU A 110 -7.44 16.99 -9.59
C GLU A 110 -6.30 16.73 -10.57
N ILE A 111 -6.38 15.62 -11.25
CA ILE A 111 -5.40 15.19 -12.26
C ILE A 111 -6.13 15.17 -13.60
N HIS A 112 -5.61 15.88 -14.58
CA HIS A 112 -6.23 16.03 -15.90
C HIS A 112 -5.25 15.60 -17.00
N HIS A 113 -5.58 14.55 -17.73
CA HIS A 113 -4.87 14.08 -18.93
C HIS A 113 -3.35 13.91 -18.71
N LEU A 114 -2.96 13.41 -17.53
CA LEU A 114 -1.57 13.31 -17.12
C LEU A 114 -0.82 12.25 -17.90
N THR A 115 0.25 12.67 -18.57
CA THR A 115 1.17 11.78 -19.28
C THR A 115 2.61 12.05 -18.84
N THR A 116 3.32 10.97 -18.52
CA THR A 116 4.73 11.01 -18.11
C THR A 116 5.55 10.01 -18.92
N GLU A 117 6.86 10.24 -18.99
CA GLU A 117 7.82 9.35 -19.64
C GLU A 117 8.99 9.12 -18.68
N ASN A 118 9.59 7.94 -18.76
CA ASN A 118 10.84 7.66 -18.07
C ASN A 118 12.05 8.24 -18.84
N ASP A 119 13.26 8.06 -18.32
CA ASP A 119 14.49 8.56 -18.94
C ASP A 119 14.78 7.93 -20.33
N ASP A 120 14.20 6.78 -20.62
CA ASP A 120 14.30 6.08 -21.90
C ASP A 120 13.23 6.55 -22.92
N GLY A 121 12.38 7.52 -22.56
CA GLY A 121 11.31 8.05 -23.40
C GLY A 121 10.06 7.16 -23.47
N VAL A 122 10.00 6.10 -22.64
CA VAL A 122 8.83 5.22 -22.58
C VAL A 122 7.73 5.88 -21.72
N LYS A 123 6.51 5.96 -22.27
CA LYS A 123 5.35 6.47 -21.53
C LYS A 123 5.02 5.56 -20.35
N THR A 124 5.06 6.11 -19.14
CA THR A 124 4.79 5.40 -17.88
C THR A 124 3.37 5.68 -17.37
N LEU A 125 2.87 6.90 -17.55
CA LEU A 125 1.47 7.25 -17.40
C LEU A 125 0.92 7.75 -18.73
N ARG A 126 -0.33 7.38 -19.06
CA ARG A 126 -0.95 7.65 -20.35
C ARG A 126 -2.35 8.18 -20.13
N ASP A 127 -2.53 9.49 -20.27
CA ASP A 127 -3.83 10.17 -20.20
C ASP A 127 -4.60 9.93 -18.90
N VAL A 128 -3.91 9.92 -17.76
CA VAL A 128 -4.50 9.66 -16.45
C VAL A 128 -5.32 10.85 -16.00
N THR A 129 -6.62 10.62 -15.68
CA THR A 129 -7.55 11.63 -15.20
C THR A 129 -8.34 11.09 -14.01
N PHE A 130 -8.30 11.81 -12.88
CA PHE A 130 -9.11 11.53 -11.68
C PHE A 130 -9.13 12.71 -10.72
N SER A 131 -10.00 12.62 -9.71
CA SER A 131 -10.04 13.57 -8.59
C SER A 131 -9.99 12.87 -7.25
N LEU A 132 -9.39 13.53 -6.26
CA LEU A 132 -9.38 13.13 -4.86
C LEU A 132 -10.08 14.21 -4.03
N ASN A 133 -11.09 13.80 -3.27
CA ASN A 133 -11.88 14.70 -2.45
C ASN A 133 -11.29 14.88 -1.04
N LYS A 134 -11.70 15.95 -0.40
CA LYS A 134 -11.39 16.15 1.02
C LYS A 134 -12.12 15.10 1.86
N GLY A 135 -11.40 14.40 2.74
CA GLY A 135 -11.97 13.35 3.59
C GLY A 135 -12.31 12.05 2.86
N GLU A 136 -11.66 11.81 1.73
CA GLU A 136 -11.80 10.58 0.93
C GLU A 136 -10.57 9.70 1.06
N ILE A 137 -10.77 8.39 1.04
CA ILE A 137 -9.73 7.41 0.75
C ILE A 137 -10.00 6.86 -0.66
N LEU A 138 -9.20 7.31 -1.64
CA LEU A 138 -9.19 6.76 -3.00
C LEU A 138 -8.13 5.67 -3.09
N GLY A 139 -8.58 4.43 -3.28
CA GLY A 139 -7.70 3.30 -3.53
C GLY A 139 -7.15 3.32 -4.95
N VAL A 140 -5.90 2.92 -5.14
CA VAL A 140 -5.30 2.70 -6.46
C VAL A 140 -4.91 1.25 -6.57
N ALA A 141 -5.70 0.47 -7.30
CA ALA A 141 -5.46 -0.93 -7.61
C ALA A 141 -4.70 -1.07 -8.93
N GLY A 142 -3.97 -2.16 -9.08
CA GLY A 142 -3.26 -2.50 -10.32
C GLY A 142 -2.16 -3.52 -10.05
N VAL A 143 -1.78 -4.28 -11.06
CA VAL A 143 -0.62 -5.17 -10.97
C VAL A 143 0.66 -4.35 -10.86
N ALA A 144 1.72 -4.94 -10.28
CA ALA A 144 3.01 -4.27 -10.17
C ALA A 144 3.50 -3.76 -11.54
N GLY A 145 3.95 -2.50 -11.58
CA GLY A 145 4.41 -1.87 -12.82
C GLY A 145 3.30 -1.21 -13.66
N SER A 146 2.06 -1.14 -13.16
CA SER A 146 0.96 -0.47 -13.89
C SER A 146 0.98 1.07 -13.78
N GLY A 147 2.00 1.69 -13.15
CA GLY A 147 2.14 3.15 -13.07
C GLY A 147 1.87 3.74 -11.67
N GLN A 148 1.62 2.93 -10.66
CA GLN A 148 1.31 3.42 -9.31
C GLN A 148 2.45 4.22 -8.70
N LYS A 149 3.70 3.75 -8.87
CA LYS A 149 4.90 4.43 -8.39
C LYS A 149 5.07 5.77 -9.11
N GLU A 150 4.98 5.75 -10.43
CA GLU A 150 5.13 6.93 -11.28
C GLU A 150 4.07 7.99 -10.98
N LEU A 151 2.84 7.56 -10.69
CA LEU A 151 1.77 8.46 -10.25
C LEU A 151 2.14 9.19 -8.95
N CYS A 152 2.62 8.44 -7.95
CA CYS A 152 3.05 9.02 -6.68
C CYS A 152 4.21 9.99 -6.87
N GLU A 153 5.25 9.58 -7.61
CA GLU A 153 6.44 10.40 -7.86
C GLU A 153 6.11 11.66 -8.66
N THR A 154 5.16 11.57 -9.59
CA THR A 154 4.72 12.73 -10.38
C THR A 154 3.97 13.75 -9.52
N ILE A 155 3.02 13.31 -8.68
CA ILE A 155 2.34 14.20 -7.73
C ILE A 155 3.34 14.81 -6.75
N ALA A 156 4.43 14.09 -6.45
CA ALA A 156 5.55 14.50 -5.62
C ALA A 156 6.41 15.60 -6.19
N GLY A 157 6.30 15.86 -7.47
CA GLY A 157 7.25 16.68 -8.19
C GLY A 157 8.63 16.04 -8.38
N LEU A 158 8.71 14.72 -8.24
CA LEU A 158 9.94 13.94 -8.46
C LEU A 158 10.08 13.48 -9.91
N MET A 159 8.98 13.46 -10.67
CA MET A 159 8.94 13.05 -12.08
C MET A 159 8.42 14.18 -12.96
N LYS A 160 8.99 14.36 -14.14
CA LYS A 160 8.57 15.39 -15.09
C LYS A 160 7.26 15.01 -15.77
N VAL A 161 6.36 15.99 -15.88
CA VAL A 161 5.10 15.87 -16.62
C VAL A 161 5.35 16.27 -18.07
N LYS A 162 4.91 15.43 -19.01
CA LYS A 162 4.98 15.72 -20.45
C LYS A 162 3.72 16.43 -20.94
N LYS A 163 2.54 15.97 -20.51
CA LYS A 163 1.24 16.56 -20.84
C LYS A 163 0.31 16.49 -19.61
N GLY A 164 -0.70 17.36 -19.59
CA GLY A 164 -1.73 17.36 -18.58
C GLY A 164 -1.56 18.44 -17.51
N ALA A 165 -2.37 18.34 -16.46
CA ALA A 165 -2.33 19.25 -15.32
C ALA A 165 -2.52 18.50 -14.00
N ILE A 166 -1.91 19.01 -12.94
CA ILE A 166 -2.12 18.58 -11.56
C ILE A 166 -2.58 19.81 -10.78
N LEU A 167 -3.85 19.84 -10.39
CA LEU A 167 -4.44 20.97 -9.67
C LEU A 167 -4.62 20.60 -8.19
N TYR A 168 -4.03 21.36 -7.31
CA TYR A 168 -4.28 21.30 -5.88
C TYR A 168 -5.04 22.55 -5.45
N LYS A 169 -6.26 22.39 -4.91
CA LYS A 169 -7.16 23.51 -4.59
C LYS A 169 -7.30 24.50 -5.76
N LYS A 170 -7.42 23.97 -6.97
CA LYS A 170 -7.53 24.69 -8.25
C LYS A 170 -6.26 25.38 -8.75
N GLU A 171 -5.14 25.29 -8.04
CA GLU A 171 -3.85 25.82 -8.47
C GLU A 171 -2.99 24.73 -9.11
N ASN A 172 -2.42 25.00 -10.28
CA ASN A 172 -1.53 24.05 -10.95
C ASN A 172 -0.20 23.95 -10.18
N ILE A 173 0.19 22.71 -9.84
CA ILE A 173 1.41 22.42 -9.07
C ILE A 173 2.54 21.82 -9.93
N ILE A 174 2.34 21.63 -11.24
CA ILE A 174 3.39 21.12 -12.13
C ILE A 174 4.55 22.11 -12.14
N GLY A 175 5.77 21.54 -12.05
CA GLY A 175 7.02 22.35 -12.01
C GLY A 175 7.41 22.86 -10.63
N LYS A 176 6.54 22.70 -9.61
CA LYS A 176 6.94 22.95 -8.23
C LYS A 176 7.93 21.89 -7.75
N SER A 177 8.90 22.29 -6.97
CA SER A 177 9.83 21.37 -6.30
C SER A 177 9.11 20.55 -5.22
N PRO A 178 9.62 19.36 -4.84
CA PRO A 178 9.06 18.59 -3.73
C PRO A 178 8.94 19.39 -2.42
N GLU A 179 9.87 20.30 -2.15
CA GLU A 179 9.82 21.17 -0.97
C GLU A 179 8.62 22.12 -1.03
N GLU A 180 8.35 22.73 -2.18
CA GLU A 180 7.19 23.62 -2.38
C GLU A 180 5.88 22.85 -2.27
N ILE A 181 5.82 21.63 -2.83
CA ILE A 181 4.66 20.75 -2.74
C ILE A 181 4.34 20.38 -1.29
N ILE A 182 5.36 20.07 -0.48
CA ILE A 182 5.19 19.83 0.95
C ILE A 182 4.68 21.09 1.66
N LYS A 183 5.22 22.25 1.36
CA LYS A 183 4.83 23.54 2.01
C LYS A 183 3.38 23.92 1.75
N ILE A 184 2.81 23.61 0.59
CA ILE A 184 1.41 23.89 0.30
C ILE A 184 0.43 22.88 0.95
N GLY A 185 0.96 21.88 1.70
CA GLY A 185 0.16 20.92 2.48
C GLY A 185 -0.17 19.63 1.74
N ILE A 186 0.48 19.37 0.61
CA ILE A 186 0.57 18.03 0.04
C ILE A 186 1.74 17.33 0.72
N SER A 187 1.51 16.81 1.88
CA SER A 187 2.49 15.94 2.50
C SER A 187 2.35 14.57 1.87
N MET A 188 3.28 14.26 1.03
CA MET A 188 3.41 12.90 0.59
C MET A 188 4.08 12.11 1.68
N SER A 189 3.28 11.36 2.38
CA SER A 189 3.72 10.16 3.03
C SER A 189 3.86 9.10 1.96
N PHE A 190 4.86 9.27 1.13
CA PHE A 190 5.31 8.20 0.29
C PHE A 190 5.96 7.18 1.23
N ILE A 191 5.23 6.12 1.53
CA ILE A 191 5.77 4.98 2.22
C ILE A 191 6.29 4.07 1.11
N PRO A 192 7.56 4.19 0.74
CA PRO A 192 8.12 3.40 -0.34
C PRO A 192 8.23 1.95 0.07
N GLU A 193 8.32 1.09 -0.91
CA GLU A 193 8.64 -0.32 -0.69
C GLU A 193 9.99 -0.45 0.04
N ASP A 194 10.99 0.34 -0.36
CA ASP A 194 12.26 0.51 0.37
C ASP A 194 12.14 1.62 1.43
N ARG A 195 11.78 1.20 2.64
CA ARG A 195 11.54 2.07 3.80
C ARG A 195 12.77 2.82 4.27
N LEU A 196 13.94 2.19 4.15
CA LEU A 196 15.21 2.71 4.68
C LEU A 196 16.06 3.40 3.61
N GLY A 197 15.84 3.10 2.32
CA GLY A 197 16.52 3.78 1.22
C GLY A 197 15.84 5.08 0.82
N MET A 198 14.50 5.11 0.84
CA MET A 198 13.71 6.25 0.35
C MET A 198 12.88 6.94 1.44
N GLY A 199 12.46 6.23 2.49
CA GLY A 199 11.55 6.75 3.49
C GLY A 199 12.21 7.38 4.69
N LEU A 200 13.17 6.71 5.32
CA LEU A 200 13.87 7.11 6.53
C LEU A 200 15.37 7.01 6.35
N VAL A 201 16.12 7.83 7.08
CA VAL A 201 17.57 7.71 7.16
C VAL A 201 17.92 6.61 8.16
N ALA A 202 18.40 5.48 7.65
CA ALA A 202 18.62 4.23 8.38
C ALA A 202 19.53 4.36 9.61
N SER A 203 20.56 5.23 9.54
CA SER A 203 21.55 5.46 10.61
C SER A 203 21.08 6.44 11.69
N MET A 204 20.00 7.17 11.45
CA MET A 204 19.44 8.16 12.39
C MET A 204 18.40 7.52 13.32
N GLY A 205 18.28 8.05 14.52
CA GLY A 205 17.21 7.71 15.45
C GLY A 205 15.85 8.24 14.99
N MET A 206 14.80 7.83 15.69
CA MET A 206 13.44 8.29 15.43
C MET A 206 13.31 9.81 15.53
N ALA A 207 13.90 10.42 16.57
CA ALA A 207 13.81 11.86 16.79
C ALA A 207 14.44 12.67 15.64
N ASP A 208 15.60 12.25 15.16
CA ASP A 208 16.27 12.94 14.05
C ASP A 208 15.52 12.72 12.72
N ASN A 209 14.96 11.54 12.49
CA ASN A 209 14.11 11.27 11.31
C ASN A 209 12.84 12.14 11.28
N LEU A 210 12.21 12.39 12.44
CA LEU A 210 11.07 13.30 12.53
C LEU A 210 11.49 14.75 12.27
N LEU A 211 12.69 15.13 12.72
CA LEU A 211 13.23 16.47 12.56
C LEU A 211 13.52 16.82 11.09
N LEU A 212 13.87 15.84 10.25
CA LEU A 212 14.21 16.08 8.84
C LEU A 212 13.12 16.81 8.03
N LYS A 213 11.84 16.66 8.40
CA LYS A 213 10.75 17.40 7.74
C LYS A 213 10.46 18.77 8.36
N ARG A 214 11.00 19.06 9.55
CA ARG A 214 10.64 20.22 10.37
C ARG A 214 11.84 21.12 10.71
N TYR A 215 13.05 20.78 10.30
CA TYR A 215 14.27 21.52 10.70
C TYR A 215 14.27 22.99 10.26
N LYS A 216 13.49 23.33 9.21
CA LYS A 216 13.34 24.72 8.72
C LYS A 216 12.22 25.51 9.41
N GLU A 217 11.38 24.88 10.25
CA GLU A 217 10.28 25.53 10.96
C GLU A 217 10.78 26.36 12.17
N GLY A 218 12.03 26.16 12.60
CA GLY A 218 12.64 26.88 13.72
C GLY A 218 12.84 28.38 13.44
N LYS A 219 12.59 29.21 14.46
CA LYS A 219 12.79 30.66 14.41
C LYS A 219 14.26 31.11 14.67
N THR A 220 15.14 30.16 14.93
CA THR A 220 16.56 30.40 15.26
C THR A 220 17.48 29.73 14.25
N PRO A 221 18.75 30.17 14.10
CA PRO A 221 19.71 29.49 13.24
C PRO A 221 20.13 28.11 13.76
N PHE A 222 19.70 27.75 14.97
CA PHE A 222 19.98 26.43 15.56
C PHE A 222 18.80 25.48 15.42
N VAL A 223 19.11 24.20 15.15
CA VAL A 223 18.13 23.16 15.02
C VAL A 223 17.57 22.78 16.38
N GLU A 224 16.27 23.03 16.61
CA GLU A 224 15.59 22.72 17.86
C GLU A 224 15.08 21.26 17.87
N LYS A 225 15.73 20.40 18.67
CA LYS A 225 15.39 18.98 18.78
C LYS A 225 14.28 18.66 19.81
N LYS A 226 13.91 19.62 20.66
CA LYS A 226 13.01 19.38 21.79
C LYS A 226 11.63 18.89 21.35
N GLU A 227 11.06 19.54 20.34
CA GLU A 227 9.74 19.15 19.81
C GLU A 227 9.76 17.77 19.12
N ALA A 228 10.79 17.51 18.30
CA ALA A 228 10.95 16.21 17.66
C ALA A 228 11.09 15.06 18.68
N ARG A 229 11.81 15.29 19.78
CA ARG A 229 11.93 14.32 20.88
C ARG A 229 10.62 14.11 21.61
N ARG A 230 9.85 15.18 21.87
CA ARG A 230 8.51 15.09 22.47
C ARG A 230 7.56 14.29 21.57
N LEU A 231 7.57 14.60 20.30
CA LEU A 231 6.74 13.93 19.29
C LEU A 231 7.10 12.45 19.16
N SER A 232 8.39 12.10 19.17
CA SER A 232 8.86 10.73 19.13
C SER A 232 8.29 9.89 20.28
N LYS A 233 8.32 10.43 21.50
CA LYS A 233 7.74 9.76 22.69
C LYS A 233 6.24 9.54 22.52
N LYS A 234 5.50 10.56 22.08
CA LYS A 234 4.06 10.45 21.80
C LYS A 234 3.75 9.37 20.77
N LEU A 235 4.54 9.30 19.68
CA LEU A 235 4.33 8.30 18.62
C LEU A 235 4.66 6.87 19.08
N ILE A 236 5.67 6.70 19.94
CA ILE A 236 5.99 5.40 20.54
C ILE A 236 4.78 4.84 21.27
N GLU A 237 4.13 5.67 22.08
CA GLU A 237 2.92 5.28 22.84
C GLU A 237 1.72 5.06 21.91
N LYS A 238 1.41 6.04 21.03
CA LYS A 238 0.25 6.02 20.14
C LYS A 238 0.25 4.84 19.17
N LEU A 239 1.42 4.54 18.56
CA LEU A 239 1.56 3.49 17.54
C LEU A 239 2.13 2.18 18.10
N ASN A 240 2.34 2.11 19.43
CA ASN A 240 2.96 0.96 20.09
C ASN A 240 4.27 0.52 19.38
N ILE A 241 5.19 1.50 19.20
CA ILE A 241 6.48 1.27 18.54
C ILE A 241 7.42 0.61 19.52
N LYS A 242 7.94 -0.57 19.18
CA LYS A 242 8.93 -1.27 20.02
C LYS A 242 10.32 -0.79 19.64
N THR A 243 10.91 0.00 20.54
CA THR A 243 12.26 0.55 20.38
C THR A 243 12.95 0.64 21.74
N PRO A 244 14.29 0.45 21.82
CA PRO A 244 15.05 0.75 23.05
C PRO A 244 15.02 2.23 23.46
N GLY A 245 14.88 3.14 22.47
CA GLY A 245 14.80 4.57 22.72
C GLY A 245 14.63 5.39 21.43
N ILE A 246 14.32 6.69 21.60
CA ILE A 246 14.09 7.63 20.49
C ILE A 246 15.33 7.90 19.64
N ASP A 247 16.51 7.68 20.20
CA ASP A 247 17.82 7.89 19.56
C ASP A 247 18.37 6.61 18.92
N THR A 248 17.70 5.45 19.10
CA THR A 248 18.07 4.19 18.46
C THR A 248 17.98 4.30 16.94
N PRO A 249 19.05 4.00 16.18
CA PRO A 249 19.01 4.00 14.73
C PRO A 249 17.87 3.14 14.19
N VAL A 250 17.07 3.69 13.28
CA VAL A 250 15.82 3.02 12.82
C VAL A 250 16.11 1.70 12.09
N ARG A 251 17.31 1.51 11.53
CA ARG A 251 17.75 0.23 10.94
C ARG A 251 17.80 -0.94 11.95
N GLN A 252 17.85 -0.64 13.26
CA GLN A 252 17.86 -1.66 14.31
C GLN A 252 16.46 -2.08 14.74
N LEU A 253 15.43 -1.41 14.23
CA LEU A 253 14.04 -1.74 14.50
C LEU A 253 13.56 -2.84 13.54
N SER A 254 12.57 -3.61 13.95
CA SER A 254 11.88 -4.52 13.02
C SER A 254 11.18 -3.75 11.92
N GLY A 255 10.99 -4.37 10.74
CA GLY A 255 10.34 -3.74 9.60
C GLY A 255 8.99 -3.09 9.94
N GLY A 256 8.18 -3.73 10.78
CA GLY A 256 6.92 -3.18 11.24
C GLY A 256 7.07 -1.92 12.11
N ASN A 257 8.10 -1.85 12.95
CA ASN A 257 8.36 -0.65 13.74
C ASN A 257 8.93 0.48 12.88
N VAL A 258 9.78 0.18 11.89
CA VAL A 258 10.24 1.16 10.87
C VAL A 258 9.04 1.77 10.15
N GLN A 259 8.07 0.95 9.74
CA GLN A 259 6.83 1.39 9.08
C GLN A 259 6.02 2.34 9.96
N LYS A 260 5.85 1.99 11.24
CA LYS A 260 5.13 2.81 12.21
C LYS A 260 5.81 4.16 12.44
N VAL A 261 7.15 4.20 12.48
CA VAL A 261 7.91 5.46 12.56
C VAL A 261 7.65 6.33 11.35
N LEU A 262 7.72 5.75 10.13
CA LEU A 262 7.49 6.45 8.90
C LEU A 262 6.07 7.01 8.82
N LEU A 263 5.06 6.16 9.03
CA LEU A 263 3.66 6.56 9.04
C LEU A 263 3.39 7.64 10.09
N GLY A 264 3.91 7.46 11.31
CA GLY A 264 3.75 8.44 12.39
C GLY A 264 4.34 9.80 12.04
N ARG A 265 5.52 9.86 11.40
CA ARG A 265 6.14 11.08 10.91
C ARG A 265 5.22 11.82 9.95
N GLU A 266 4.63 11.10 9.01
CA GLU A 266 3.80 11.69 7.97
C GLU A 266 2.44 12.17 8.52
N ILE A 267 1.79 11.39 9.35
CA ILE A 267 0.51 11.75 9.96
C ILE A 267 0.63 12.98 10.87
N GLU A 268 1.71 13.08 11.64
CA GLU A 268 1.90 14.21 12.55
C GLU A 268 2.27 15.52 11.83
N SER A 269 2.57 15.46 10.53
CA SER A 269 2.69 16.67 9.70
C SER A 269 1.31 17.29 9.38
N ALA A 270 0.20 16.65 9.78
CA ALA A 270 -1.18 17.05 9.51
C ALA A 270 -1.43 17.39 8.03
N PRO A 271 -1.20 16.46 7.11
CA PRO A 271 -1.30 16.74 5.68
C PRO A 271 -2.74 16.97 5.25
N ASN A 272 -2.94 17.82 4.23
CA ASN A 272 -4.22 17.88 3.54
C ASN A 272 -4.39 16.71 2.56
N VAL A 273 -3.31 16.31 1.89
CA VAL A 273 -3.25 15.12 1.02
C VAL A 273 -2.20 14.17 1.55
N LEU A 274 -2.56 12.93 1.75
CA LEU A 274 -1.69 11.84 2.18
C LEU A 274 -1.63 10.78 1.08
N ILE A 275 -0.44 10.51 0.55
CA ILE A 275 -0.24 9.45 -0.43
C ILE A 275 0.48 8.30 0.26
N THR A 276 -0.12 7.12 0.30
CA THR A 276 0.47 5.95 0.93
C THR A 276 0.58 4.81 -0.06
N ALA A 277 1.80 4.34 -0.31
CA ALA A 277 2.02 3.18 -1.15
C ALA A 277 2.48 2.01 -0.29
N TYR A 278 1.72 0.92 -0.31
CA TYR A 278 2.06 -0.33 0.38
C TYR A 278 2.29 -0.16 1.90
N ALA A 279 1.47 0.68 2.54
CA ALA A 279 1.62 1.09 3.94
C ALA A 279 1.68 -0.09 4.94
N VAL A 280 1.09 -1.23 4.60
CA VAL A 280 0.99 -2.40 5.49
C VAL A 280 1.86 -3.59 5.05
N ARG A 281 2.56 -3.50 3.93
CA ARG A 281 3.36 -4.60 3.40
C ARG A 281 4.39 -5.09 4.43
N GLY A 282 4.36 -6.39 4.72
CA GLY A 282 5.25 -7.01 5.72
C GLY A 282 5.02 -6.57 7.15
N LEU A 283 3.82 -6.09 7.48
CA LEU A 283 3.34 -5.92 8.85
C LEU A 283 2.61 -7.17 9.33
N ASP A 284 2.61 -7.35 10.64
CA ASP A 284 1.67 -8.28 11.26
C ASP A 284 0.24 -7.72 11.23
N ILE A 285 -0.75 -8.60 11.29
CA ILE A 285 -2.18 -8.24 11.17
C ILE A 285 -2.58 -7.11 12.11
N ASN A 286 -2.20 -7.13 13.40
CA ASN A 286 -2.53 -6.05 14.33
C ASN A 286 -1.94 -4.71 13.93
N SER A 287 -0.68 -4.73 13.46
CA SER A 287 -0.02 -3.51 13.00
C SER A 287 -0.70 -2.96 11.76
N SER A 288 -1.18 -3.82 10.86
CA SER A 288 -1.94 -3.40 9.67
C SER A 288 -3.26 -2.72 10.05
N TYR A 289 -4.05 -3.29 10.95
CA TYR A 289 -5.29 -2.67 11.41
C TYR A 289 -5.04 -1.33 12.14
N THR A 290 -3.96 -1.23 12.93
CA THR A 290 -3.56 0.06 13.52
C THR A 290 -3.27 1.12 12.44
N VAL A 291 -2.70 0.73 11.29
CA VAL A 291 -2.48 1.64 10.16
C VAL A 291 -3.83 2.07 9.57
N TYR A 292 -4.74 1.13 9.31
CA TYR A 292 -6.08 1.43 8.76
C TYR A 292 -6.88 2.37 9.66
N ASP A 293 -6.88 2.13 10.97
CA ASP A 293 -7.51 3.01 11.96
C ASP A 293 -6.92 4.44 11.89
N ASN A 294 -5.59 4.56 11.79
CA ASN A 294 -4.94 5.86 11.66
C ASN A 294 -5.31 6.56 10.35
N LEU A 295 -5.42 5.84 9.23
CA LEU A 295 -5.89 6.41 7.95
C LEU A 295 -7.34 6.91 8.08
N ASN A 296 -8.23 6.12 8.69
CA ASN A 296 -9.60 6.53 8.94
C ASN A 296 -9.70 7.75 9.89
N GLU A 297 -8.81 7.85 10.90
CA GLU A 297 -8.72 9.06 11.72
C GLU A 297 -8.28 10.30 10.90
N GLN A 298 -7.35 10.15 9.97
CA GLN A 298 -6.95 11.26 9.08
C GLN A 298 -8.09 11.64 8.13
N LYS A 299 -8.79 10.66 7.56
CA LYS A 299 -9.98 10.87 6.75
C LYS A 299 -11.03 11.70 7.51
N LYS A 300 -11.37 11.33 8.76
CA LYS A 300 -12.30 12.08 9.63
C LYS A 300 -11.88 13.53 9.85
N LYS A 301 -10.57 13.83 9.81
CA LYS A 301 -10.04 15.19 9.90
C LYS A 301 -10.09 15.96 8.57
N GLY A 302 -10.55 15.32 7.50
CA GLY A 302 -10.67 15.90 6.18
C GLY A 302 -9.43 15.76 5.31
N THR A 303 -8.47 14.91 5.67
CA THR A 303 -7.33 14.57 4.80
C THR A 303 -7.84 13.74 3.61
N GLY A 304 -7.50 14.14 2.37
CA GLY A 304 -7.66 13.29 1.20
C GLY A 304 -6.53 12.28 1.13
N ILE A 305 -6.84 11.00 0.99
CA ILE A 305 -5.85 9.91 1.05
C ILE A 305 -5.85 9.14 -0.27
N LEU A 306 -4.68 9.09 -0.93
CA LEU A 306 -4.44 8.20 -2.06
C LEU A 306 -3.76 6.94 -1.50
N TYR A 307 -4.49 5.82 -1.50
CA TYR A 307 -4.05 4.56 -0.92
C TYR A 307 -3.70 3.56 -2.00
N ILE A 308 -2.42 3.24 -2.18
CA ILE A 308 -1.95 2.17 -3.06
C ILE A 308 -1.77 0.90 -2.23
N GLY A 309 -2.52 -0.15 -2.55
CA GLY A 309 -2.50 -1.43 -1.83
C GLY A 309 -2.49 -2.62 -2.76
N GLU A 310 -2.05 -3.77 -2.24
CA GLU A 310 -2.02 -5.05 -2.97
C GLU A 310 -3.24 -5.92 -2.64
N ASP A 311 -3.85 -5.70 -1.48
CA ASP A 311 -4.97 -6.52 -0.98
C ASP A 311 -6.30 -5.87 -1.34
N LEU A 312 -6.98 -6.44 -2.34
CA LEU A 312 -8.27 -5.95 -2.81
C LEU A 312 -9.38 -6.10 -1.75
N ASP A 313 -9.32 -7.11 -0.88
CA ASP A 313 -10.30 -7.29 0.19
C ASP A 313 -10.21 -6.12 1.17
N VAL A 314 -8.99 -5.72 1.55
CA VAL A 314 -8.74 -4.53 2.37
C VAL A 314 -9.17 -3.26 1.65
N MET A 315 -8.90 -3.13 0.35
CA MET A 315 -9.29 -1.93 -0.41
C MET A 315 -10.81 -1.77 -0.47
N LEU A 316 -11.56 -2.87 -0.63
CA LEU A 316 -13.02 -2.88 -0.61
C LEU A 316 -13.60 -2.45 0.74
N GLU A 317 -12.90 -2.75 1.85
CA GLU A 317 -13.35 -2.35 3.19
C GLU A 317 -12.91 -0.93 3.59
N LEU A 318 -11.70 -0.52 3.19
CA LEU A 318 -11.06 0.73 3.64
C LEU A 318 -11.39 1.93 2.76
N CYS A 319 -11.37 1.74 1.42
CA CYS A 319 -11.48 2.83 0.46
C CYS A 319 -12.94 3.24 0.20
N ASP A 320 -13.15 4.50 -0.17
CA ASP A 320 -14.46 4.98 -0.61
C ASP A 320 -14.68 4.66 -2.09
N ARG A 321 -13.70 5.01 -2.91
CA ARG A 321 -13.63 4.64 -4.33
C ARG A 321 -12.32 3.92 -4.61
N ILE A 322 -12.32 3.13 -5.66
CA ILE A 322 -11.14 2.41 -6.15
C ILE A 322 -10.93 2.80 -7.61
N MET A 323 -9.77 3.37 -7.90
CA MET A 323 -9.25 3.59 -9.24
C MET A 323 -8.36 2.42 -9.62
N VAL A 324 -8.55 1.89 -10.82
CA VAL A 324 -7.72 0.80 -11.34
C VAL A 324 -6.77 1.34 -12.40
N LEU A 325 -5.48 1.07 -12.21
CA LEU A 325 -4.43 1.35 -13.17
C LEU A 325 -3.99 0.07 -13.87
N CYS A 326 -3.93 0.12 -15.21
CA CYS A 326 -3.39 -0.93 -16.06
C CYS A 326 -2.52 -0.30 -17.16
N HIS A 327 -1.26 -0.73 -17.28
CA HIS A 327 -0.31 -0.22 -18.27
C HIS A 327 -0.24 1.33 -18.38
N GLY A 328 -0.30 2.00 -17.22
CA GLY A 328 -0.25 3.46 -17.12
C GLY A 328 -1.54 4.19 -17.45
N ARG A 329 -2.66 3.49 -17.69
CA ARG A 329 -4.00 4.07 -17.96
C ARG A 329 -4.95 3.80 -16.83
N VAL A 330 -5.94 4.68 -16.64
CA VAL A 330 -7.08 4.43 -15.75
C VAL A 330 -8.11 3.62 -16.52
N THR A 331 -8.33 2.37 -16.11
CA THR A 331 -9.31 1.48 -16.72
C THR A 331 -10.69 1.58 -16.07
N GLY A 332 -10.78 2.18 -14.90
CA GLY A 332 -12.04 2.46 -14.22
C GLY A 332 -11.84 3.12 -12.86
N ILE A 333 -12.87 3.87 -12.43
CA ILE A 333 -13.00 4.39 -11.07
C ILE A 333 -14.37 4.00 -10.58
N VAL A 334 -14.43 3.21 -9.50
CA VAL A 334 -15.65 2.58 -9.00
C VAL A 334 -15.84 2.84 -7.51
N ASP A 335 -17.09 2.87 -7.07
CA ASP A 335 -17.38 2.92 -5.64
C ASP A 335 -17.06 1.58 -4.97
N ALA A 336 -16.29 1.62 -3.89
CA ALA A 336 -15.84 0.38 -3.21
C ALA A 336 -17.00 -0.42 -2.60
N LYS A 337 -18.19 0.19 -2.42
CA LYS A 337 -19.39 -0.49 -1.90
C LYS A 337 -20.12 -1.30 -2.95
N ASP A 338 -20.00 -0.89 -4.22
CA ASP A 338 -20.84 -1.38 -5.32
C ASP A 338 -20.08 -2.29 -6.29
N VAL A 339 -18.79 -2.57 -5.99
CA VAL A 339 -17.91 -3.36 -6.85
C VAL A 339 -17.46 -4.63 -6.15
N THR A 340 -17.27 -5.71 -6.92
CA THR A 340 -16.68 -6.96 -6.44
C THR A 340 -15.18 -7.05 -6.76
N LYS A 341 -14.48 -7.92 -6.05
CA LYS A 341 -13.06 -8.23 -6.29
C LYS A 341 -12.82 -8.72 -7.72
N GLU A 342 -13.75 -9.52 -8.26
CA GLU A 342 -13.69 -10.03 -9.62
C GLU A 342 -13.80 -8.91 -10.67
N GLN A 343 -14.67 -7.94 -10.44
CA GLN A 343 -14.82 -6.80 -11.34
C GLN A 343 -13.58 -5.90 -11.34
N ILE A 344 -12.98 -5.65 -10.16
CA ILE A 344 -11.70 -4.94 -10.07
C ILE A 344 -10.62 -5.74 -10.81
N GLY A 345 -10.57 -7.06 -10.61
CA GLY A 345 -9.63 -7.94 -11.30
C GLY A 345 -9.78 -7.91 -12.83
N LEU A 346 -11.00 -7.77 -13.36
CA LEU A 346 -11.22 -7.59 -14.80
C LEU A 346 -10.67 -6.26 -15.30
N LEU A 347 -10.87 -5.18 -14.54
CA LEU A 347 -10.30 -3.86 -14.86
C LEU A 347 -8.75 -3.84 -14.79
N MET A 348 -8.14 -4.73 -14.00
CA MET A 348 -6.69 -4.89 -13.92
C MET A 348 -6.09 -5.65 -15.11
N THR A 349 -6.92 -6.37 -15.87
CA THR A 349 -6.52 -7.00 -17.13
C THR A 349 -6.97 -6.10 -18.27
N ASP A 350 -6.11 -5.82 -19.24
CA ASP A 350 -6.37 -4.91 -20.37
C ASP A 350 -7.49 -5.43 -21.32
N ALA A 351 -8.53 -6.04 -20.76
CA ALA A 351 -9.66 -6.62 -21.50
C ALA A 351 -10.49 -5.54 -22.23
N PHE A 352 -10.34 -4.27 -21.86
CA PHE A 352 -11.06 -3.13 -22.46
C PHE A 352 -10.17 -2.28 -23.37
N GLY A 353 -8.84 -2.51 -23.43
CA GLY A 353 -7.87 -1.69 -24.18
C GLY A 353 -7.55 -2.19 -25.59
N LYS A 354 -8.21 -3.23 -26.09
CA LYS A 354 -7.86 -3.82 -27.40
C LYS A 354 -8.33 -3.05 -28.64
N GLU A 355 -9.01 -1.93 -28.50
CA GLU A 355 -9.57 -1.20 -29.66
C GLU A 355 -8.78 0.04 -30.13
N GLU A 356 -7.75 0.51 -29.40
CA GLU A 356 -7.09 1.80 -29.75
C GLU A 356 -5.62 1.73 -30.15
N ASP A 357 -4.94 0.59 -30.08
CA ASP A 357 -3.52 0.47 -30.50
C ASP A 357 -3.32 0.18 -32.00
N SER A 358 -4.39 0.29 -32.83
CA SER A 358 -4.28 0.11 -34.29
C SER A 358 -3.91 1.37 -35.08
N ASP A 359 -3.87 2.56 -34.44
CA ASP A 359 -3.70 3.84 -35.14
C ASP A 359 -2.32 4.54 -34.96
N GLU A 360 -1.33 3.92 -34.31
CA GLU A 360 0.04 4.49 -34.18
C GLU A 360 1.10 3.74 -35.06
N GLN A 361 0.70 3.13 -36.18
CA GLN A 361 1.62 2.69 -37.22
C GLN A 361 1.23 3.33 -38.57
N ASP A 362 1.55 4.62 -38.73
CA ASP A 362 1.80 5.26 -40.03
C ASP A 362 2.75 6.46 -39.84
#